data_f6fa9317f1d0ac3f48369deb39c59840
#
_entry.id   f6fa9317f1d0ac3f48369deb39c59840
#
_cell.length_a   1.000
_cell.length_b   1.000
_cell.length_c   1.000
_cell.angle_alpha   90.00
_cell.angle_beta   90.00
_cell.angle_gamma   90.00
#
_symmetry.space_group_name_H-M   'P 1'
#
loop_
_entity.id
_entity.type
_entity.pdbx_description
1 polymer ?
#
loop_
_entity_poly.entity_id
_entity_poly.type
_entity_poly.pdbx_seq_one_letter_code
_entity_poly.pdbx_strand_id
1 'polypeptide(L)'
;KNVMVDLFGSWINDLNYYWCKQTELDDIPVVVSRTGWSGEIGYEIYLRDGSRGSDLYEKIMEAGEPYKIAPTGPSQIRRVEAGIFSYFQDMRVTDNPFEIGMDRLVDLEMDADFVGKEALKKIRQEGIKRKLVGIEILGDPITMIVPPEYTPGYFVPDHWPVNNKDDEEIGYVTSKCFSPRLKKNIA
;
A
#
# COMPACT_ATOMS: atom_id res chain seq x y z
N LYS A 1 -0.40 14.66 10.94
CA LYS A 1 0.09 14.35 12.29
C LYS A 1 -0.55 15.29 13.32
N ASN A 2 -0.59 16.62 13.09
CA ASN A 2 -1.11 17.59 14.06
C ASN A 2 -2.57 17.29 14.43
N VAL A 3 -3.44 17.06 13.46
CA VAL A 3 -4.85 16.65 13.71
C VAL A 3 -4.94 15.46 14.68
N MET A 4 -4.06 14.48 14.52
CA MET A 4 -4.04 13.30 15.40
C MET A 4 -3.59 13.65 16.83
N VAL A 5 -2.69 14.62 16.97
CA VAL A 5 -2.27 15.11 18.29
C VAL A 5 -3.40 15.89 18.96
N ASP A 6 -4.13 16.69 18.20
CA ASP A 6 -5.27 17.46 18.73
C ASP A 6 -6.42 16.54 19.18
N LEU A 7 -6.67 15.45 18.42
CA LEU A 7 -7.71 14.48 18.76
C LEU A 7 -7.34 13.54 19.92
N PHE A 8 -6.11 13.04 19.92
CA PHE A 8 -5.72 11.94 20.81
C PHE A 8 -4.61 12.28 21.82
N GLY A 9 -4.01 13.46 21.71
CA GLY A 9 -2.95 13.91 22.59
C GLY A 9 -1.53 13.57 22.13
N SER A 10 -0.57 13.99 22.92
CA SER A 10 0.87 13.97 22.56
C SER A 10 1.46 12.58 22.35
N TRP A 11 0.86 11.53 22.91
CA TRP A 11 1.34 10.16 22.74
C TRP A 11 1.39 9.69 21.27
N ILE A 12 0.63 10.33 20.39
CA ILE A 12 0.70 10.13 18.93
C ILE A 12 2.13 10.33 18.39
N ASN A 13 2.90 11.21 19.02
CA ASN A 13 4.27 11.49 18.60
C ASN A 13 5.21 10.31 18.83
N ASP A 14 4.92 9.50 19.84
CA ASP A 14 5.73 8.37 20.29
C ASP A 14 5.26 7.03 19.71
N LEU A 15 4.14 7.02 18.96
CA LEU A 15 3.64 5.82 18.31
C LEU A 15 4.60 5.45 17.16
N ASN A 16 5.27 4.32 17.27
CA ASN A 16 6.19 3.84 16.25
C ASN A 16 5.47 3.35 15.00
N TYR A 17 6.18 3.35 13.87
CA TYR A 17 5.66 2.82 12.61
C TYR A 17 5.31 1.32 12.75
N TYR A 18 4.16 0.91 12.22
CA TYR A 18 3.52 -0.41 12.40
C TYR A 18 3.04 -0.72 13.83
N TRP A 19 3.03 0.26 14.73
CA TRP A 19 2.43 0.08 16.04
C TRP A 19 1.00 0.63 16.05
N CYS A 20 0.19 0.07 16.95
CA CYS A 20 -1.17 0.53 17.19
C CYS A 20 -1.46 0.64 18.69
N LYS A 21 -2.47 1.43 19.03
CA LYS A 21 -2.96 1.58 20.40
C LYS A 21 -4.47 1.61 20.42
N GLN A 22 -5.07 0.83 21.29
CA GLN A 22 -6.49 0.94 21.62
C GLN A 22 -6.70 2.17 22.48
N THR A 23 -7.71 2.97 22.16
CA THR A 23 -8.04 4.22 22.84
C THR A 23 -9.50 4.60 22.57
N GLU A 24 -9.89 5.74 23.06
CA GLU A 24 -11.20 6.33 22.79
C GLU A 24 -10.99 7.78 22.33
N LEU A 25 -11.86 8.25 21.45
CA LEU A 25 -12.05 9.65 21.16
C LEU A 25 -13.37 10.08 21.80
N ASP A 26 -13.30 10.79 22.93
CA ASP A 26 -14.37 10.97 23.88
C ASP A 26 -14.91 9.60 24.33
N ASP A 27 -16.12 9.22 23.91
CA ASP A 27 -16.74 7.91 24.19
C ASP A 27 -16.73 6.95 22.99
N ILE A 28 -16.01 7.28 21.91
CA ILE A 28 -15.96 6.49 20.69
C ILE A 28 -14.75 5.53 20.75
N PRO A 29 -14.98 4.21 20.88
CA PRO A 29 -13.88 3.25 20.97
C PRO A 29 -13.19 3.05 19.62
N VAL A 30 -11.87 3.26 19.58
CA VAL A 30 -11.07 3.16 18.36
C VAL A 30 -9.75 2.43 18.60
N VAL A 31 -9.13 1.98 17.51
CA VAL A 31 -7.72 1.62 17.48
C VAL A 31 -7.02 2.60 16.54
N VAL A 32 -6.02 3.29 17.04
CA VAL A 32 -5.18 4.16 16.22
C VAL A 32 -3.91 3.41 15.86
N SER A 33 -3.63 3.28 14.58
CA SER A 33 -2.42 2.66 14.05
C SER A 33 -1.59 3.67 13.27
N ARG A 34 -0.26 3.59 13.41
CA ARG A 34 0.66 4.36 12.56
C ARG A 34 1.03 3.54 11.33
N THR A 35 0.04 3.34 10.50
CA THR A 35 0.11 2.66 9.22
C THR A 35 -0.50 3.54 8.14
N GLY A 36 -0.38 3.15 6.89
CA GLY A 36 -0.96 3.87 5.77
C GLY A 36 -0.52 3.30 4.43
N TRP A 37 -1.12 3.79 3.37
CA TRP A 37 -0.96 3.27 2.01
C TRP A 37 -0.47 4.35 1.02
N SER A 38 0.21 5.37 1.52
CA SER A 38 0.66 6.52 0.72
C SER A 38 2.17 6.74 0.74
N GLY A 39 2.91 6.01 1.60
CA GLY A 39 4.34 6.26 1.85
C GLY A 39 4.63 7.54 2.64
N GLU A 40 3.60 8.27 3.05
CA GLU A 40 3.70 9.47 3.87
C GLU A 40 3.41 9.17 5.35
N ILE A 41 3.69 10.12 6.24
CA ILE A 41 3.29 9.99 7.64
C ILE A 41 1.78 9.99 7.72
N GLY A 42 1.23 8.83 7.99
CA GLY A 42 -0.20 8.59 8.08
C GLY A 42 -0.59 7.82 9.34
N TYR A 43 -1.87 7.81 9.59
CA TYR A 43 -2.49 7.04 10.65
C TYR A 43 -3.78 6.45 10.13
N GLU A 44 -4.13 5.27 10.62
CA GLU A 44 -5.41 4.62 10.37
C GLU A 44 -6.17 4.55 11.68
N ILE A 45 -7.44 4.95 11.65
CA ILE A 45 -8.33 4.94 12.81
C ILE A 45 -9.38 3.85 12.53
N TYR A 46 -9.29 2.77 13.27
CA TYR A 46 -10.24 1.65 13.18
C TYR A 46 -11.35 1.85 14.21
N LEU A 47 -12.53 2.21 13.73
CA LEU A 47 -13.71 2.37 14.55
C LEU A 47 -14.22 1.01 15.02
N ARG A 48 -14.42 0.84 16.34
CA ARG A 48 -14.89 -0.42 16.91
C ARG A 48 -16.41 -0.50 17.04
N ASP A 49 -17.08 0.64 17.05
CA ASP A 49 -18.54 0.73 17.01
C ASP A 49 -18.99 1.41 15.71
N GLY A 50 -19.40 0.60 14.74
CA GLY A 50 -19.79 1.09 13.41
C GLY A 50 -20.96 2.08 13.42
N SER A 51 -21.79 2.11 14.47
CA SER A 51 -22.88 3.06 14.60
C SER A 51 -22.41 4.52 14.81
N ARG A 52 -21.15 4.70 15.25
CA ARG A 52 -20.53 6.00 15.56
C ARG A 52 -19.68 6.57 14.40
N GLY A 53 -19.87 6.03 13.18
CA GLY A 53 -19.05 6.43 12.02
C GLY A 53 -19.15 7.91 11.68
N SER A 54 -20.35 8.46 11.66
CA SER A 54 -20.59 9.88 11.39
C SER A 54 -19.97 10.78 12.45
N ASP A 55 -20.16 10.43 13.73
CA ASP A 55 -19.62 11.21 14.85
C ASP A 55 -18.09 11.27 14.79
N LEU A 56 -17.44 10.13 14.51
CA LEU A 56 -15.99 10.08 14.36
C LEU A 56 -15.52 10.94 13.18
N TYR A 57 -16.19 10.84 12.04
CA TYR A 57 -15.86 11.64 10.86
C TYR A 57 -15.97 13.14 11.13
N GLU A 58 -17.06 13.59 11.74
CA GLU A 58 -17.29 15.00 12.08
C GLU A 58 -16.21 15.55 13.01
N LYS A 59 -15.84 14.80 14.06
CA LYS A 59 -14.76 15.17 14.98
C LYS A 59 -13.41 15.30 14.27
N ILE A 60 -13.11 14.38 13.34
CA ILE A 60 -11.86 14.45 12.55
C ILE A 60 -11.87 15.68 11.65
N MET A 61 -12.98 15.96 10.98
CA MET A 61 -13.09 17.10 10.09
C MET A 61 -13.02 18.43 10.84
N GLU A 62 -13.66 18.56 12.01
CA GLU A 62 -13.59 19.72 12.89
C GLU A 62 -12.16 19.98 13.37
N ALA A 63 -11.49 18.99 13.95
CA ALA A 63 -10.10 19.10 14.39
C ALA A 63 -9.13 19.36 13.20
N GLY A 64 -9.53 18.96 12.00
CA GLY A 64 -8.76 19.14 10.78
C GLY A 64 -8.91 20.49 10.10
N GLU A 65 -9.94 21.26 10.43
CA GLU A 65 -10.25 22.55 9.79
C GLU A 65 -9.05 23.52 9.78
N PRO A 66 -8.33 23.77 10.89
CA PRO A 66 -7.17 24.65 10.92
C PRO A 66 -6.04 24.18 10.00
N TYR A 67 -5.99 22.90 9.70
CA TYR A 67 -4.97 22.25 8.83
C TYR A 67 -5.46 22.06 7.39
N LYS A 68 -6.66 22.51 7.08
CA LYS A 68 -7.27 22.44 5.74
C LYS A 68 -7.33 20.99 5.21
N ILE A 69 -7.67 20.02 6.08
CA ILE A 69 -7.87 18.65 5.61
C ILE A 69 -9.10 18.58 4.71
N ALA A 70 -9.09 17.65 3.78
CA ALA A 70 -10.21 17.36 2.91
C ALA A 70 -10.28 15.84 2.64
N PRO A 71 -11.49 15.28 2.47
CA PRO A 71 -11.65 13.91 2.03
C PRO A 71 -10.99 13.69 0.66
N THR A 72 -10.34 12.54 0.49
CA THR A 72 -9.76 12.12 -0.78
C THR A 72 -9.85 10.61 -0.91
N GLY A 73 -9.67 10.10 -2.13
CA GLY A 73 -9.57 8.66 -2.37
C GLY A 73 -8.13 8.14 -2.29
N PRO A 74 -7.96 6.81 -2.32
CA PRO A 74 -6.64 6.20 -2.44
C PRO A 74 -5.91 6.69 -3.69
N SER A 75 -4.62 7.02 -3.54
CA SER A 75 -3.80 7.49 -4.65
C SER A 75 -2.87 6.40 -5.16
N GLN A 76 -3.12 5.93 -6.38
CA GLN A 76 -2.24 4.98 -7.05
C GLN A 76 -0.83 5.56 -7.25
N ILE A 77 -0.72 6.85 -7.58
CA ILE A 77 0.56 7.51 -7.77
C ILE A 77 1.40 7.43 -6.49
N ARG A 78 0.82 7.79 -5.35
CA ARG A 78 1.55 7.78 -4.07
C ARG A 78 2.03 6.40 -3.66
N ARG A 79 1.19 5.36 -3.82
CA ARG A 79 1.60 4.02 -3.45
C ARG A 79 2.70 3.47 -4.36
N VAL A 80 2.64 3.74 -5.68
CA VAL A 80 3.68 3.32 -6.63
C VAL A 80 4.99 4.05 -6.35
N GLU A 81 4.95 5.37 -6.09
CA GLU A 81 6.11 6.14 -5.64
C GLU A 81 6.74 5.58 -4.36
N ALA A 82 5.93 5.03 -3.47
CA ALA A 82 6.38 4.45 -2.20
C ALA A 82 6.77 2.96 -2.30
N GLY A 83 6.59 2.33 -3.46
CA GLY A 83 6.82 0.90 -3.63
C GLY A 83 5.85 0.02 -2.84
N ILE A 84 4.63 0.51 -2.58
CA ILE A 84 3.58 -0.22 -1.88
C ILE A 84 2.78 -1.04 -2.89
N PHE A 85 2.79 -2.35 -2.71
CA PHE A 85 2.11 -3.29 -3.60
C PHE A 85 0.60 -3.31 -3.36
N SER A 86 -0.14 -3.55 -4.43
CA SER A 86 -1.57 -3.78 -4.39
C SER A 86 -1.85 -5.23 -4.73
N TYR A 87 -2.59 -5.91 -3.86
CA TYR A 87 -3.02 -7.28 -4.12
C TYR A 87 -3.93 -7.32 -5.36
N PHE A 88 -3.82 -8.35 -6.16
CA PHE A 88 -4.36 -8.53 -7.50
C PHE A 88 -3.70 -7.70 -8.61
N GLN A 89 -3.14 -6.54 -8.31
CA GLN A 89 -2.48 -5.71 -9.32
C GLN A 89 -1.01 -6.06 -9.47
N ASP A 90 -0.26 -6.01 -8.36
CA ASP A 90 1.19 -6.24 -8.35
C ASP A 90 1.57 -7.65 -7.92
N MET A 91 0.72 -8.30 -7.16
CA MET A 91 0.94 -9.65 -6.64
C MET A 91 -0.36 -10.44 -6.53
N ARG A 92 -0.24 -11.75 -6.58
CA ARG A 92 -1.35 -12.71 -6.46
C ARG A 92 -1.01 -13.80 -5.46
N VAL A 93 -1.98 -14.62 -5.10
CA VAL A 93 -1.79 -15.79 -4.22
C VAL A 93 -0.79 -16.80 -4.76
N THR A 94 -0.52 -16.77 -6.06
CA THR A 94 0.47 -17.63 -6.74
C THR A 94 1.91 -17.12 -6.63
N ASP A 95 2.10 -15.89 -6.20
CA ASP A 95 3.42 -15.29 -6.07
C ASP A 95 3.98 -15.59 -4.68
N ASN A 96 5.26 -15.90 -4.61
CA ASN A 96 5.91 -16.14 -3.34
C ASN A 96 6.65 -14.87 -2.84
N PRO A 97 6.92 -14.76 -1.54
CA PRO A 97 7.54 -13.56 -0.97
C PRO A 97 8.94 -13.25 -1.52
N PHE A 98 9.67 -14.22 -2.04
CA PHE A 98 10.99 -13.99 -2.62
C PHE A 98 10.90 -13.32 -4.00
N GLU A 99 9.88 -13.68 -4.79
CA GLU A 99 9.61 -13.05 -6.09
C GLU A 99 9.22 -11.58 -5.95
N ILE A 100 8.51 -11.22 -4.90
CA ILE A 100 8.05 -9.85 -4.65
C ILE A 100 9.00 -9.04 -3.73
N GLY A 101 10.21 -9.58 -3.45
CA GLY A 101 11.22 -8.86 -2.67
C GLY A 101 10.90 -8.70 -1.19
N MET A 102 10.08 -9.60 -0.62
CA MET A 102 9.73 -9.63 0.80
C MET A 102 10.46 -10.73 1.59
N ASP A 103 11.58 -11.20 1.08
CA ASP A 103 12.43 -12.22 1.70
C ASP A 103 12.83 -11.86 3.14
N ARG A 104 13.04 -10.57 3.43
CA ARG A 104 13.36 -10.07 4.78
C ARG A 104 12.27 -10.33 5.83
N LEU A 105 11.05 -10.63 5.40
CA LEU A 105 9.91 -10.94 6.29
C LEU A 105 9.73 -12.45 6.51
N VAL A 106 10.58 -13.28 5.88
CA VAL A 106 10.50 -14.74 5.94
C VAL A 106 11.70 -15.28 6.68
N ASP A 107 11.50 -15.74 7.90
CA ASP A 107 12.50 -16.45 8.68
C ASP A 107 12.25 -17.96 8.59
N LEU A 108 13.03 -18.64 7.74
CA LEU A 108 12.93 -20.08 7.56
C LEU A 108 13.66 -20.86 8.66
N GLU A 109 14.50 -20.20 9.44
CA GLU A 109 15.31 -20.83 10.51
C GLU A 109 14.61 -20.77 11.88
N MET A 110 13.51 -20.00 11.99
CA MET A 110 12.75 -19.95 13.25
C MET A 110 12.23 -21.34 13.65
N ASP A 111 12.20 -21.63 14.95
CA ASP A 111 11.76 -22.92 15.48
C ASP A 111 10.26 -23.19 15.23
N ALA A 112 9.44 -22.13 15.22
CA ALA A 112 8.02 -22.27 14.94
C ALA A 112 7.77 -22.74 13.51
N ASP A 113 6.83 -23.67 13.37
CA ASP A 113 6.33 -24.09 12.06
C ASP A 113 5.23 -23.13 11.58
N PHE A 114 5.13 -22.95 10.25
CA PHE A 114 4.09 -22.15 9.62
C PHE A 114 3.73 -22.71 8.25
N VAL A 115 2.51 -22.42 7.81
CA VAL A 115 2.00 -22.87 6.51
C VAL A 115 2.89 -22.31 5.38
N GLY A 116 3.45 -23.21 4.57
CA GLY A 116 4.32 -22.85 3.45
C GLY A 116 5.82 -22.87 3.75
N LYS A 117 6.27 -23.10 5.01
CA LYS A 117 7.70 -23.12 5.37
C LYS A 117 8.53 -24.04 4.49
N GLU A 118 8.09 -25.31 4.31
CA GLU A 118 8.81 -26.30 3.50
C GLU A 118 8.79 -25.92 2.01
N ALA A 119 7.68 -25.39 1.50
CA ALA A 119 7.60 -24.91 0.12
C ALA A 119 8.57 -23.74 -0.13
N LEU A 120 8.68 -22.80 0.81
CA LEU A 120 9.61 -21.68 0.72
C LEU A 120 11.08 -22.11 0.84
N LYS A 121 11.39 -23.11 1.68
CA LYS A 121 12.73 -23.72 1.71
C LYS A 121 13.12 -24.31 0.35
N LYS A 122 12.20 -25.04 -0.28
CA LYS A 122 12.40 -25.61 -1.62
C LYS A 122 12.65 -24.50 -2.64
N ILE A 123 11.81 -23.46 -2.67
CA ILE A 123 11.96 -22.32 -3.59
C ILE A 123 13.31 -21.64 -3.37
N ARG A 124 13.74 -21.44 -2.12
CA ARG A 124 15.06 -20.86 -1.82
C ARG A 124 16.21 -21.71 -2.37
N GLN A 125 16.11 -23.03 -2.31
CA GLN A 125 17.11 -23.96 -2.86
C GLN A 125 17.15 -23.97 -4.40
N GLU A 126 15.97 -23.95 -5.03
CA GLU A 126 15.84 -23.99 -6.49
C GLU A 126 16.09 -22.62 -7.14
N GLY A 127 16.01 -21.54 -6.37
CA GLY A 127 16.06 -20.16 -6.82
C GLY A 127 14.74 -19.68 -7.43
N ILE A 128 14.57 -18.35 -7.47
CA ILE A 128 13.40 -17.69 -8.08
C ILE A 128 13.61 -17.54 -9.58
N LYS A 129 12.53 -17.67 -10.35
CA LYS A 129 12.55 -17.56 -11.82
C LYS A 129 12.21 -16.15 -12.31
N ARG A 130 11.54 -15.35 -11.48
CA ARG A 130 11.10 -13.99 -11.78
C ARG A 130 11.22 -13.12 -10.53
N LYS A 131 11.28 -11.83 -10.71
CA LYS A 131 11.35 -10.87 -9.59
C LYS A 131 10.58 -9.62 -9.93
N LEU A 132 9.81 -9.12 -8.96
CA LEU A 132 9.21 -7.80 -9.02
C LEU A 132 10.31 -6.75 -8.83
N VAL A 133 10.39 -5.80 -9.76
CA VAL A 133 11.39 -4.73 -9.77
C VAL A 133 10.76 -3.41 -10.14
N GLY A 134 11.28 -2.30 -9.58
CA GLY A 134 10.89 -0.97 -10.04
C GLY A 134 11.61 -0.61 -11.33
N ILE A 135 10.90 0.00 -12.27
CA ILE A 135 11.43 0.45 -13.54
C ILE A 135 11.04 1.90 -13.85
N GLU A 136 11.85 2.56 -14.68
CA GLU A 136 11.50 3.83 -15.31
C GLU A 136 11.07 3.55 -16.75
N ILE A 137 9.92 4.10 -17.15
CA ILE A 137 9.40 3.97 -18.52
C ILE A 137 9.68 5.29 -19.23
N LEU A 138 10.46 5.24 -20.31
CA LEU A 138 10.79 6.42 -21.11
C LEU A 138 9.61 6.84 -21.99
N GLY A 139 9.51 8.12 -22.28
CA GLY A 139 8.49 8.70 -23.15
C GLY A 139 7.61 9.74 -22.47
N ASP A 140 6.50 10.08 -23.11
CA ASP A 140 5.56 11.07 -22.61
C ASP A 140 4.91 10.63 -21.29
N PRO A 141 4.43 11.58 -20.46
CA PRO A 141 3.75 11.26 -19.21
C PRO A 141 2.58 10.30 -19.41
N ILE A 142 2.61 9.18 -18.68
CA ILE A 142 1.52 8.21 -18.69
C ILE A 142 0.32 8.85 -18.01
N THR A 143 -0.75 9.05 -18.76
CA THR A 143 -2.05 9.44 -18.22
C THR A 143 -2.78 8.18 -17.75
N MET A 144 -3.19 8.17 -16.48
CA MET A 144 -4.09 7.13 -15.99
C MET A 144 -5.48 7.38 -16.61
N ILE A 145 -5.78 6.67 -17.68
CA ILE A 145 -7.13 6.65 -18.24
C ILE A 145 -7.93 5.66 -17.40
N VAL A 146 -8.86 6.17 -16.62
CA VAL A 146 -9.92 5.32 -16.04
C VAL A 146 -10.83 4.94 -17.20
N PRO A 147 -10.96 3.66 -17.56
CA PRO A 147 -11.87 3.27 -18.64
C PRO A 147 -13.28 3.78 -18.37
N PRO A 148 -14.01 4.28 -19.36
CA PRO A 148 -15.39 4.75 -19.18
C PRO A 148 -16.34 3.65 -18.69
N GLU A 149 -15.94 2.40 -18.80
CA GLU A 149 -16.68 1.20 -18.35
C GLU A 149 -16.31 0.78 -16.92
N TYR A 150 -15.64 1.64 -16.15
CA TYR A 150 -15.27 1.33 -14.78
C TYR A 150 -16.52 1.04 -13.94
N THR A 151 -16.72 -0.23 -13.65
CA THR A 151 -17.71 -0.67 -12.67
C THR A 151 -17.05 -0.67 -11.30
N PRO A 152 -17.51 0.14 -10.34
CA PRO A 152 -16.98 0.12 -8.99
C PRO A 152 -16.93 -1.31 -8.42
N GLY A 153 -15.74 -1.75 -7.98
CA GLY A 153 -15.51 -3.08 -7.45
C GLY A 153 -14.98 -4.11 -8.45
N TYR A 154 -14.87 -3.80 -9.73
CA TYR A 154 -14.24 -4.66 -10.73
C TYR A 154 -12.98 -3.98 -11.27
N PHE A 155 -11.84 -4.39 -10.76
CA PHE A 155 -10.54 -3.92 -11.26
C PHE A 155 -9.93 -4.99 -12.17
N VAL A 156 -9.78 -4.67 -13.44
CA VAL A 156 -9.00 -5.49 -14.37
C VAL A 156 -7.61 -4.89 -14.47
N PRO A 157 -6.57 -5.61 -14.06
CA PRO A 157 -5.21 -5.13 -14.22
C PRO A 157 -4.88 -4.91 -15.71
N ASP A 158 -4.47 -3.70 -16.06
CA ASP A 158 -3.94 -3.39 -17.40
C ASP A 158 -2.42 -3.60 -17.39
N HIS A 159 -2.02 -4.85 -17.64
CA HIS A 159 -0.63 -5.25 -17.69
C HIS A 159 -0.04 -5.00 -19.08
N TRP A 160 1.07 -4.27 -19.14
CA TRP A 160 1.79 -4.08 -20.39
C TRP A 160 2.90 -5.12 -20.51
N PRO A 161 3.01 -5.85 -21.64
CA PRO A 161 4.10 -6.78 -21.84
C PRO A 161 5.44 -6.05 -21.89
N VAL A 162 6.47 -6.69 -21.42
CA VAL A 162 7.85 -6.23 -21.51
C VAL A 162 8.62 -7.23 -22.35
N ASN A 163 9.10 -6.78 -23.49
CA ASN A 163 9.87 -7.60 -24.40
C ASN A 163 11.37 -7.24 -24.33
N ASN A 164 12.23 -8.21 -24.62
CA ASN A 164 13.64 -7.96 -24.82
C ASN A 164 13.88 -7.38 -26.24
N LYS A 165 15.17 -7.13 -26.58
CA LYS A 165 15.57 -6.61 -27.90
C LYS A 165 15.26 -7.57 -29.08
N ASP A 166 15.04 -8.84 -28.78
CA ASP A 166 14.73 -9.88 -29.76
C ASP A 166 13.22 -10.13 -29.87
N ASP A 167 12.40 -9.21 -29.29
CA ASP A 167 10.93 -9.24 -29.25
C ASP A 167 10.34 -10.43 -28.46
N GLU A 168 11.11 -11.01 -27.56
CA GLU A 168 10.63 -12.07 -26.68
C GLU A 168 10.07 -11.46 -25.40
N GLU A 169 8.89 -11.88 -24.96
CA GLU A 169 8.29 -11.44 -23.70
C GLU A 169 9.12 -11.96 -22.51
N ILE A 170 9.65 -11.04 -21.71
CA ILE A 170 10.44 -11.33 -20.51
C ILE A 170 9.74 -10.96 -19.21
N GLY A 171 8.56 -10.37 -19.28
CA GLY A 171 7.77 -9.98 -18.14
C GLY A 171 6.64 -9.03 -18.50
N TYR A 172 6.05 -8.41 -17.48
CA TYR A 172 4.98 -7.45 -17.68
C TYR A 172 5.00 -6.37 -16.59
N VAL A 173 4.51 -5.18 -16.95
CA VAL A 173 4.31 -4.06 -16.02
C VAL A 173 3.00 -4.28 -15.26
N THR A 174 3.04 -4.27 -13.95
CA THR A 174 1.87 -4.45 -13.08
C THR A 174 1.19 -3.14 -12.76
N SER A 175 1.93 -2.20 -12.18
CA SER A 175 1.46 -0.85 -11.85
C SER A 175 2.32 0.16 -12.54
N LYS A 176 1.72 1.26 -13.00
CA LYS A 176 2.43 2.31 -13.70
C LYS A 176 1.76 3.66 -13.47
N CYS A 177 2.55 4.72 -13.41
CA CYS A 177 2.04 6.10 -13.37
C CYS A 177 3.14 7.09 -13.76
N PHE A 178 2.72 8.30 -14.15
CA PHE A 178 3.62 9.44 -14.12
C PHE A 178 3.70 9.98 -12.69
N SER A 179 4.92 10.05 -12.16
CA SER A 179 5.18 10.64 -10.85
C SER A 179 5.43 12.16 -11.00
N PRO A 180 4.55 13.02 -10.51
CA PRO A 180 4.79 14.47 -10.50
C PRO A 180 6.00 14.85 -9.64
N ARG A 181 6.26 14.09 -8.59
CA ARG A 181 7.38 14.30 -7.66
C ARG A 181 8.73 14.00 -8.32
N LEU A 182 8.83 12.86 -9.00
CA LEU A 182 10.05 12.42 -9.67
C LEU A 182 10.17 12.98 -11.10
N LYS A 183 9.08 13.48 -11.67
CA LYS A 183 8.94 13.93 -13.06
C LYS A 183 9.31 12.83 -14.06
N LYS A 184 8.88 11.61 -13.77
CA LYS A 184 9.17 10.40 -14.53
C LYS A 184 7.96 9.47 -14.55
N ASN A 185 7.88 8.64 -15.58
CA ASN A 185 7.01 7.48 -15.55
C ASN A 185 7.71 6.38 -14.76
N ILE A 186 7.04 5.83 -13.76
CA ILE A 186 7.51 4.76 -12.90
C ILE A 186 6.53 3.59 -12.91
N ALA A 187 7.08 2.42 -12.71
CA ALA A 187 6.30 1.19 -12.66
C ALA A 187 6.95 0.17 -11.72
#